data_d924782a3b43b277ef49ee23a8451004
#
_entry.id   d924782a3b43b277ef49ee23a8451004
#
_cell.length_a   1.000
_cell.length_b   1.000
_cell.length_c   1.000
_cell.angle_alpha   90.00
_cell.angle_beta   90.00
_cell.angle_gamma   90.00
#
_symmetry.space_group_name_H-M   'P 1'
#
loop_
_entity.id
_entity.type
_entity.pdbx_description
1 polymer ?
#
loop_
_entity_poly.entity_id
_entity_poly.type
_entity_poly.pdbx_seq_one_letter_code
_entity_poly.pdbx_strand_id
1 'polypeptide(L)'
;GLSLEIVDFHKEYWENVATYAIGKIRQGLTPNPDVMCNKLIKFGCFEQRIGKEFDFTATGHYATTIQRDGKVWLGTAKDPVKDQTDFLAQIDYLQISKLMFPIGGLTKHEVREIADVAGLPSAKRKDSQGICFLGKINYNDFVRRFLGEREGVIVELETGKKLGTHRGYWFH
;
A
#
# COMPACT_ATOMS: atom_id res chain seq x y z
N GLY A 1 -25.14 -13.53 8.12
CA GLY A 1 -23.89 -13.10 7.49
C GLY A 1 -23.92 -11.60 7.22
N LEU A 2 -22.76 -11.03 6.99
CA LEU A 2 -22.64 -9.62 6.59
C LEU A 2 -22.95 -9.48 5.10
N SER A 3 -23.54 -8.34 4.70
CA SER A 3 -23.69 -7.98 3.29
C SER A 3 -22.32 -7.64 2.72
N LEU A 4 -22.03 -8.15 1.52
CA LEU A 4 -20.80 -7.85 0.77
C LEU A 4 -21.19 -7.09 -0.50
N GLU A 5 -20.58 -5.93 -0.69
CA GLU A 5 -20.62 -5.18 -1.93
C GLU A 5 -19.27 -5.17 -2.60
N ILE A 6 -19.23 -5.39 -3.92
CA ILE A 6 -18.00 -5.34 -4.71
C ILE A 6 -18.02 -4.08 -5.55
N VAL A 7 -17.03 -3.23 -5.34
CA VAL A 7 -16.85 -1.98 -6.08
C VAL A 7 -15.57 -2.03 -6.90
N ASP A 8 -15.71 -1.82 -8.20
CA ASP A 8 -14.57 -1.85 -9.12
C ASP A 8 -13.89 -0.48 -9.20
N PHE A 9 -12.58 -0.47 -8.96
CA PHE A 9 -11.68 0.68 -9.07
C PHE A 9 -10.48 0.39 -9.98
N HIS A 10 -10.57 -0.60 -10.86
CA HIS A 10 -9.48 -0.97 -11.77
C HIS A 10 -8.98 0.21 -12.61
N LYS A 11 -9.91 0.98 -13.17
CA LYS A 11 -9.59 2.14 -14.01
C LYS A 11 -8.86 3.21 -13.21
N GLU A 12 -9.44 3.59 -12.07
CA GLU A 12 -8.88 4.64 -11.20
C GLU A 12 -7.50 4.23 -10.65
N TYR A 13 -7.33 2.95 -10.28
CA TYR A 13 -6.03 2.43 -9.84
C TYR A 13 -5.00 2.53 -10.96
N TRP A 14 -5.36 2.11 -12.17
CA TRP A 14 -4.46 2.14 -13.31
C TRP A 14 -4.03 3.58 -13.64
N GLU A 15 -4.98 4.50 -13.75
CA GLU A 15 -4.74 5.89 -14.11
C GLU A 15 -3.94 6.64 -13.05
N ASN A 16 -4.18 6.40 -11.77
CA ASN A 16 -3.61 7.20 -10.69
C ASN A 16 -2.40 6.54 -10.01
N VAL A 17 -2.37 5.22 -9.87
CA VAL A 17 -1.33 4.51 -9.10
C VAL A 17 -0.32 3.83 -10.01
N ALA A 18 -0.78 2.99 -10.95
CA ALA A 18 0.14 2.25 -11.82
C ALA A 18 0.91 3.20 -12.76
N THR A 19 0.22 4.15 -13.39
CA THR A 19 0.84 5.15 -14.27
C THR A 19 1.83 6.04 -13.51
N TYR A 20 1.50 6.46 -12.28
CA TYR A 20 2.42 7.16 -11.40
C TYR A 20 3.68 6.33 -11.14
N ALA A 21 3.52 5.05 -10.73
CA ALA A 21 4.64 4.18 -10.42
C ALA A 21 5.57 4.00 -11.63
N ILE A 22 5.00 3.67 -12.80
CA ILE A 22 5.77 3.52 -14.06
C ILE A 22 6.51 4.82 -14.41
N GLY A 23 5.84 5.98 -14.28
CA GLY A 23 6.45 7.28 -14.54
C GLY A 23 7.64 7.59 -13.62
N LYS A 24 7.55 7.26 -12.34
CA LYS A 24 8.64 7.43 -11.36
C LYS A 24 9.81 6.48 -11.63
N ILE A 25 9.52 5.21 -11.93
CA ILE A 25 10.55 4.22 -12.29
C ILE A 25 11.31 4.68 -13.54
N ARG A 26 10.62 5.21 -14.54
CA ARG A 26 11.24 5.76 -15.76
C ARG A 26 12.22 6.91 -15.46
N GLN A 27 11.97 7.66 -14.38
CA GLN A 27 12.84 8.74 -13.90
C GLN A 27 14.00 8.25 -13.02
N GLY A 28 14.13 6.93 -12.80
CA GLY A 28 15.15 6.36 -11.90
C GLY A 28 14.79 6.45 -10.42
N LEU A 29 13.53 6.66 -10.09
CA LEU A 29 13.04 6.72 -8.71
C LEU A 29 12.39 5.38 -8.33
N THR A 30 12.39 5.08 -7.04
CA THR A 30 11.72 3.90 -6.47
C THR A 30 10.39 4.34 -5.82
N PRO A 31 9.26 4.27 -6.53
CA PRO A 31 7.97 4.64 -5.96
C PRO A 31 7.44 3.58 -5.01
N ASN A 32 6.59 4.00 -4.07
CA ASN A 32 5.77 3.10 -3.30
C ASN A 32 4.30 3.19 -3.77
N PRO A 33 3.83 2.26 -4.61
CA PRO A 33 2.47 2.28 -5.13
C PRO A 33 1.42 2.05 -4.04
N ASP A 34 1.75 1.37 -2.93
CA ASP A 34 0.79 1.11 -1.86
C ASP A 34 0.44 2.39 -1.08
N VAL A 35 1.41 3.29 -0.87
CA VAL A 35 1.16 4.62 -0.28
C VAL A 35 0.18 5.41 -1.14
N MET A 36 0.39 5.42 -2.46
CA MET A 36 -0.51 6.12 -3.39
C MET A 36 -1.87 5.45 -3.50
N CYS A 37 -1.91 4.12 -3.44
CA CYS A 37 -3.16 3.35 -3.42
C CYS A 37 -4.00 3.71 -2.18
N ASN A 38 -3.40 3.78 -1.00
CA ASN A 38 -4.10 4.19 0.21
C ASN A 38 -4.70 5.59 0.05
N LYS A 39 -3.89 6.57 -0.35
CA LYS A 39 -4.33 7.96 -0.53
C LYS A 39 -5.42 8.12 -1.58
N LEU A 40 -5.19 7.59 -2.79
CA LEU A 40 -5.99 7.93 -3.97
C LEU A 40 -7.18 6.98 -4.17
N ILE A 41 -7.01 5.69 -3.87
CA ILE A 41 -8.04 4.69 -4.14
C ILE A 41 -8.82 4.37 -2.87
N LYS A 42 -8.16 3.83 -1.82
CA LYS A 42 -8.86 3.34 -0.62
C LYS A 42 -9.51 4.47 0.19
N PHE A 43 -8.83 5.62 0.31
CA PHE A 43 -9.32 6.76 1.09
C PHE A 43 -9.63 7.98 0.23
N GLY A 44 -9.48 7.86 -1.09
CA GLY A 44 -9.89 8.85 -2.09
C GLY A 44 -11.12 8.41 -2.84
N CYS A 45 -10.97 7.60 -3.90
CA CYS A 45 -12.06 7.18 -4.77
C CYS A 45 -13.16 6.41 -4.02
N PHE A 46 -12.78 5.51 -3.09
CA PHE A 46 -13.75 4.78 -2.28
C PHE A 46 -14.57 5.74 -1.41
N GLU A 47 -13.91 6.68 -0.73
CA GLU A 47 -14.61 7.67 0.11
C GLU A 47 -15.58 8.51 -0.70
N GLN A 48 -15.20 8.96 -1.88
CA GLN A 48 -16.08 9.75 -2.75
C GLN A 48 -17.28 8.98 -3.28
N ARG A 49 -17.12 7.68 -3.54
CA ARG A 49 -18.15 6.86 -4.16
C ARG A 49 -19.09 6.21 -3.12
N ILE A 50 -18.52 5.66 -2.05
CA ILE A 50 -19.20 4.84 -1.04
C ILE A 50 -19.07 5.44 0.36
N GLY A 51 -17.84 5.74 0.81
CA GLY A 51 -17.53 6.12 2.19
C GLY A 51 -18.26 7.36 2.68
N LYS A 52 -18.62 8.27 1.78
CA LYS A 52 -19.40 9.47 2.10
C LYS A 52 -20.77 9.19 2.71
N GLU A 53 -21.30 7.98 2.50
CA GLU A 53 -22.62 7.54 3.03
C GLU A 53 -22.53 7.03 4.47
N PHE A 54 -21.30 6.90 5.00
CA PHE A 54 -21.02 6.39 6.33
C PHE A 54 -20.26 7.42 7.18
N ASP A 55 -20.40 7.31 8.50
CA ASP A 55 -19.68 8.16 9.45
C ASP A 55 -18.18 7.84 9.46
N PHE A 56 -17.82 6.56 9.34
CA PHE A 56 -16.45 6.08 9.37
C PHE A 56 -16.18 4.97 8.35
N THR A 57 -14.94 4.95 7.85
CA THR A 57 -14.40 3.85 7.05
C THR A 57 -13.40 3.05 7.90
N ALA A 58 -13.77 1.81 8.25
CA ALA A 58 -12.91 0.90 8.99
C ALA A 58 -11.99 0.12 8.06
N THR A 59 -10.71 -0.01 8.41
CA THR A 59 -9.75 -0.78 7.63
C THR A 59 -8.88 -1.68 8.51
N GLY A 60 -8.34 -2.75 7.91
CA GLY A 60 -7.43 -3.70 8.57
C GLY A 60 -5.96 -3.25 8.62
N HIS A 61 -5.66 -1.96 8.54
CA HIS A 61 -4.29 -1.48 8.72
C HIS A 61 -3.90 -1.54 10.20
N TYR A 62 -2.64 -1.92 10.44
CA TYR A 62 -1.99 -1.79 11.74
C TYR A 62 -1.53 -0.34 11.92
N ALA A 63 -2.44 0.49 12.39
CA ALA A 63 -2.25 1.89 12.70
C ALA A 63 -3.27 2.26 13.79
N THR A 64 -3.17 3.45 14.38
CA THR A 64 -4.15 3.97 15.34
C THR A 64 -4.56 5.39 14.98
N THR A 65 -5.70 5.83 15.52
CA THR A 65 -6.08 7.25 15.54
C THR A 65 -6.04 7.75 16.98
N ILE A 66 -5.48 8.93 17.19
CA ILE A 66 -5.35 9.56 18.49
C ILE A 66 -6.10 10.89 18.47
N GLN A 67 -7.04 11.06 19.41
CA GLN A 67 -7.75 12.32 19.62
C GLN A 67 -6.92 13.19 20.56
N ARG A 68 -6.50 14.36 20.08
CA ARG A 68 -5.76 15.33 20.89
C ARG A 68 -6.09 16.75 20.44
N ASP A 69 -6.42 17.63 21.40
CA ASP A 69 -6.72 19.05 21.18
C ASP A 69 -7.82 19.26 20.11
N GLY A 70 -8.86 18.43 20.13
CA GLY A 70 -9.96 18.46 19.16
C GLY A 70 -9.60 18.03 17.74
N LYS A 71 -8.41 17.45 17.55
CA LYS A 71 -7.90 16.94 16.26
C LYS A 71 -7.66 15.45 16.32
N VAL A 72 -7.76 14.82 15.14
CA VAL A 72 -7.43 13.42 14.93
C VAL A 72 -6.02 13.32 14.37
N TRP A 73 -5.19 12.50 14.98
CA TRP A 73 -3.82 12.24 14.56
C TRP A 73 -3.66 10.77 14.17
N LEU A 74 -2.81 10.51 13.18
CA LEU A 74 -2.34 9.17 12.88
C LEU A 74 -1.31 8.76 13.94
N GLY A 75 -1.52 7.60 14.55
CA GLY A 75 -0.61 7.01 15.53
C GLY A 75 -0.10 5.65 15.07
N THR A 76 1.05 5.25 15.61
CA THR A 76 1.65 3.95 15.35
C THR A 76 0.81 2.82 15.95
N ALA A 77 0.93 1.62 15.39
CA ALA A 77 0.27 0.43 15.92
C ALA A 77 0.95 -0.09 17.20
N LYS A 78 0.23 -0.93 17.94
CA LYS A 78 0.79 -1.68 19.08
C LYS A 78 1.90 -2.64 18.65
N ASP A 79 1.77 -3.25 17.46
CA ASP A 79 2.76 -4.18 16.91
C ASP A 79 3.81 -3.44 16.08
N PRO A 80 5.04 -3.26 16.59
CA PRO A 80 6.07 -2.48 15.90
C PRO A 80 6.60 -3.18 14.63
N VAL A 81 6.42 -4.52 14.52
CA VAL A 81 6.84 -5.29 13.34
C VAL A 81 5.81 -5.20 12.22
N LYS A 82 4.54 -4.97 12.59
CA LYS A 82 3.42 -4.90 11.63
C LYS A 82 2.87 -3.49 11.45
N ASP A 83 3.46 -2.49 12.09
CA ASP A 83 3.08 -1.10 11.92
C ASP A 83 3.03 -0.73 10.44
N GLN A 84 1.96 -0.05 10.03
CA GLN A 84 1.68 0.31 8.65
C GLN A 84 1.47 1.83 8.48
N THR A 85 1.87 2.63 9.46
CA THR A 85 1.75 4.10 9.38
C THR A 85 2.52 4.69 8.21
N ASP A 86 3.66 4.08 7.83
CA ASP A 86 4.43 4.49 6.66
C ASP A 86 3.63 4.39 5.36
N PHE A 87 2.77 3.37 5.24
CA PHE A 87 1.87 3.22 4.09
C PHE A 87 0.74 4.27 4.07
N LEU A 88 0.53 4.97 5.17
CA LEU A 88 -0.47 6.02 5.35
C LEU A 88 0.14 7.43 5.33
N ALA A 89 1.44 7.55 5.09
CA ALA A 89 2.19 8.82 5.16
C ALA A 89 1.69 9.93 4.21
N GLN A 90 0.91 9.59 3.20
CA GLN A 90 0.38 10.54 2.20
C GLN A 90 -1.10 10.89 2.40
N ILE A 91 -1.81 10.27 3.37
CA ILE A 91 -3.20 10.64 3.64
C ILE A 91 -3.27 12.03 4.27
N ASP A 92 -4.34 12.75 3.99
CA ASP A 92 -4.56 14.08 4.54
C ASP A 92 -5.45 14.07 5.80
N TYR A 93 -5.62 15.26 6.40
CA TYR A 93 -6.40 15.41 7.61
C TYR A 93 -7.87 15.02 7.43
N LEU A 94 -8.48 15.33 6.29
CA LEU A 94 -9.88 15.00 6.03
C LEU A 94 -10.06 13.48 5.91
N GLN A 95 -9.09 12.81 5.29
CA GLN A 95 -9.09 11.36 5.19
C GLN A 95 -8.95 10.72 6.58
N ILE A 96 -7.92 11.08 7.37
CA ILE A 96 -7.68 10.46 8.68
C ILE A 96 -8.86 10.66 9.64
N SER A 97 -9.56 11.78 9.57
CA SER A 97 -10.68 12.09 10.47
C SER A 97 -11.88 11.14 10.30
N LYS A 98 -12.00 10.45 9.17
CA LYS A 98 -13.03 9.45 8.86
C LYS A 98 -12.54 8.01 8.98
N LEU A 99 -11.26 7.78 9.30
CA LEU A 99 -10.70 6.44 9.36
C LEU A 99 -10.79 5.84 10.77
N MET A 100 -11.03 4.53 10.78
CA MET A 100 -10.99 3.69 11.96
C MET A 100 -10.06 2.49 11.71
N PHE A 101 -9.19 2.19 12.66
CA PHE A 101 -8.24 1.07 12.61
C PHE A 101 -8.52 0.10 13.76
N PRO A 102 -9.51 -0.81 13.63
CA PRO A 102 -9.98 -1.65 14.74
C PRO A 102 -8.89 -2.59 15.30
N ILE A 103 -7.88 -2.93 14.50
CA ILE A 103 -6.81 -3.84 14.89
C ILE A 103 -5.52 -3.13 15.31
N GLY A 104 -5.47 -1.80 15.27
CA GLY A 104 -4.26 -1.03 15.58
C GLY A 104 -3.76 -1.19 17.02
N GLY A 105 -4.66 -1.46 17.96
CA GLY A 105 -4.35 -1.76 19.37
C GLY A 105 -3.96 -3.22 19.66
N LEU A 106 -3.82 -4.05 18.62
CA LEU A 106 -3.53 -5.47 18.73
C LEU A 106 -2.23 -5.84 18.01
N THR A 107 -1.54 -6.87 18.51
CA THR A 107 -0.46 -7.50 17.77
C THR A 107 -1.01 -8.44 16.70
N LYS A 108 -0.21 -8.77 15.70
CA LYS A 108 -0.60 -9.75 14.67
C LYS A 108 -0.97 -11.11 15.25
N HIS A 109 -0.29 -11.51 16.33
CA HIS A 109 -0.58 -12.75 17.05
C HIS A 109 -1.99 -12.70 17.66
N GLU A 110 -2.30 -11.65 18.43
CA GLU A 110 -3.62 -11.45 19.04
C GLU A 110 -4.75 -11.42 17.98
N VAL A 111 -4.53 -10.75 16.85
CA VAL A 111 -5.50 -10.72 15.74
C VAL A 111 -5.77 -12.13 15.20
N ARG A 112 -4.73 -12.96 15.04
CA ARG A 112 -4.89 -14.34 14.56
C ARG A 112 -5.58 -15.24 15.57
N GLU A 113 -5.28 -15.09 16.85
CA GLU A 113 -5.97 -15.82 17.93
C GLU A 113 -7.46 -15.48 17.95
N ILE A 114 -7.81 -14.20 17.91
CA ILE A 114 -9.22 -13.75 17.85
C ILE A 114 -9.92 -14.33 16.61
N ALA A 115 -9.26 -14.30 15.45
CA ALA A 115 -9.81 -14.84 14.22
C ALA A 115 -10.02 -16.37 14.26
N ASP A 116 -9.10 -17.11 14.90
CA ASP A 116 -9.17 -18.56 15.06
C ASP A 116 -10.31 -18.94 16.03
N VAL A 117 -10.40 -18.27 17.18
CA VAL A 117 -11.50 -18.45 18.15
C VAL A 117 -12.86 -18.12 17.52
N ALA A 118 -12.92 -17.09 16.66
CA ALA A 118 -14.13 -16.72 15.92
C ALA A 118 -14.43 -17.66 14.74
N GLY A 119 -13.61 -18.67 14.48
CA GLY A 119 -13.79 -19.63 13.39
C GLY A 119 -13.65 -19.02 12.00
N LEU A 120 -12.90 -17.91 11.84
CA LEU A 120 -12.77 -17.24 10.56
C LEU A 120 -11.84 -18.02 9.62
N PRO A 121 -12.26 -18.31 8.37
CA PRO A 121 -11.43 -19.03 7.39
C PRO A 121 -10.08 -18.35 7.11
N SER A 122 -9.99 -17.04 7.35
CA SER A 122 -8.79 -16.23 7.13
C SER A 122 -7.76 -16.31 8.26
N ALA A 123 -8.07 -16.91 9.43
CA ALA A 123 -7.20 -16.95 10.60
C ALA A 123 -5.79 -17.49 10.29
N LYS A 124 -5.71 -18.55 9.46
CA LYS A 124 -4.44 -19.20 9.06
C LYS A 124 -3.90 -18.73 7.70
N ARG A 125 -4.52 -17.70 7.11
CA ARG A 125 -4.07 -17.19 5.81
C ARG A 125 -2.70 -16.53 5.94
N LYS A 126 -1.78 -16.85 5.00
CA LYS A 126 -0.48 -16.17 4.89
C LYS A 126 -0.70 -14.69 4.56
N ASP A 127 0.25 -13.85 5.02
CA ASP A 127 0.24 -12.43 4.70
C ASP A 127 0.30 -12.24 3.18
N SER A 128 -0.39 -11.23 2.68
CA SER A 128 -0.37 -10.88 1.27
C SER A 128 1.05 -10.50 0.86
N GLN A 129 1.50 -11.10 -0.23
CA GLN A 129 2.78 -10.80 -0.87
C GLN A 129 2.44 -10.21 -2.24
N GLY A 130 2.88 -8.99 -2.52
CA GLY A 130 2.65 -8.35 -3.81
C GLY A 130 2.13 -6.92 -3.70
N ILE A 131 1.92 -6.31 -4.86
CA ILE A 131 1.40 -4.93 -4.97
C ILE A 131 -0.12 -4.98 -4.82
N CYS A 132 -0.67 -4.06 -4.03
CA CYS A 132 -2.12 -3.92 -3.85
C CYS A 132 -2.82 -3.84 -5.22
N PHE A 133 -3.99 -4.49 -5.34
CA PHE A 133 -4.83 -4.62 -6.55
C PHE A 133 -4.21 -5.40 -7.73
N LEU A 134 -2.89 -5.45 -7.86
CA LEU A 134 -2.23 -6.21 -8.92
C LEU A 134 -1.90 -7.65 -8.51
N GLY A 135 -1.97 -7.96 -7.21
CA GLY A 135 -1.71 -9.29 -6.68
C GLY A 135 -0.23 -9.70 -6.79
N LYS A 136 0.01 -11.00 -6.97
CA LYS A 136 1.36 -11.53 -7.16
C LYS A 136 1.79 -11.32 -8.61
N ILE A 137 2.54 -10.27 -8.85
CA ILE A 137 3.19 -10.02 -10.13
C ILE A 137 4.71 -10.15 -9.98
N ASN A 138 5.36 -10.61 -11.04
CA ASN A 138 6.80 -10.49 -11.14
C ASN A 138 7.12 -9.03 -11.49
N TYR A 139 7.83 -8.33 -10.59
CA TYR A 139 8.15 -6.92 -10.77
C TYR A 139 8.91 -6.67 -12.08
N ASN A 140 9.92 -7.49 -12.36
CA ASN A 140 10.76 -7.31 -13.54
C ASN A 140 9.95 -7.51 -14.84
N ASP A 141 9.04 -8.48 -14.88
CA ASP A 141 8.19 -8.70 -16.04
C ASP A 141 7.18 -7.56 -16.22
N PHE A 142 6.62 -7.08 -15.12
CA PHE A 142 5.73 -5.92 -15.15
C PHE A 142 6.45 -4.68 -15.70
N VAL A 143 7.60 -4.33 -15.14
CA VAL A 143 8.37 -3.15 -15.57
C VAL A 143 8.85 -3.31 -17.02
N ARG A 144 9.32 -4.49 -17.41
CA ARG A 144 9.74 -4.79 -18.79
C ARG A 144 8.63 -4.53 -19.81
N ARG A 145 7.39 -4.86 -19.46
CA ARG A 145 6.23 -4.64 -20.34
C ARG A 145 6.03 -3.16 -20.69
N PHE A 146 6.35 -2.24 -19.78
CA PHE A 146 6.09 -0.80 -19.95
C PHE A 146 7.33 0.01 -20.31
N LEU A 147 8.51 -0.40 -19.85
CA LEU A 147 9.76 0.33 -20.07
C LEU A 147 10.71 -0.39 -21.03
N GLY A 148 10.43 -1.65 -21.34
CA GLY A 148 11.31 -2.48 -22.17
C GLY A 148 12.62 -2.84 -21.49
N GLU A 149 13.63 -3.15 -22.30
CA GLU A 149 15.01 -3.34 -21.85
C GLU A 149 15.89 -2.26 -22.49
N ARG A 150 16.83 -1.75 -21.70
CA ARG A 150 17.84 -0.79 -22.18
C ARG A 150 19.19 -1.16 -21.56
N GLU A 151 20.08 -1.66 -22.38
CA GLU A 151 21.43 -1.99 -21.94
C GLU A 151 22.18 -0.75 -21.45
N GLY A 152 22.92 -0.89 -20.36
CA GLY A 152 23.77 0.12 -19.81
C GLY A 152 24.99 -0.50 -19.11
N VAL A 153 25.91 0.35 -18.69
CA VAL A 153 27.16 -0.03 -18.03
C VAL A 153 27.05 0.22 -16.54
N ILE A 154 27.48 -0.75 -15.73
CA ILE A 154 27.70 -0.60 -14.29
C ILE A 154 29.14 -0.17 -14.10
N VAL A 155 29.36 0.96 -13.41
CA VAL A 155 30.68 1.51 -13.12
C VAL A 155 30.89 1.66 -11.63
N GLU A 156 32.11 1.53 -11.18
CA GLU A 156 32.54 1.89 -9.83
C GLU A 156 32.52 3.43 -9.71
N LEU A 157 31.87 3.94 -8.66
CA LEU A 157 31.64 5.38 -8.51
C LEU A 157 32.93 6.17 -8.41
N GLU A 158 33.93 5.67 -7.66
CA GLU A 158 35.18 6.38 -7.34
C GLU A 158 36.15 6.42 -8.53
N THR A 159 36.20 5.35 -9.31
CA THR A 159 37.23 5.19 -10.35
C THR A 159 36.67 5.29 -11.77
N GLY A 160 35.36 5.16 -11.94
CA GLY A 160 34.72 5.04 -13.24
C GLY A 160 34.95 3.70 -13.95
N LYS A 161 35.63 2.74 -13.28
CA LYS A 161 35.92 1.41 -13.83
C LYS A 161 34.65 0.66 -14.14
N LYS A 162 34.59 0.09 -15.35
CA LYS A 162 33.46 -0.79 -15.74
C LYS A 162 33.47 -2.08 -14.92
N LEU A 163 32.37 -2.34 -14.21
CA LEU A 163 32.15 -3.54 -13.40
C LEU A 163 31.28 -4.58 -14.11
N GLY A 164 30.41 -4.14 -15.05
CA GLY A 164 29.49 -5.03 -15.75
C GLY A 164 28.52 -4.28 -16.64
N THR A 165 27.44 -4.96 -17.03
CA THR A 165 26.32 -4.38 -17.79
C THR A 165 24.99 -4.75 -17.12
N HIS A 166 23.96 -3.94 -17.36
CA HIS A 166 22.59 -4.19 -16.94
C HIS A 166 21.63 -4.05 -18.13
N ARG A 167 20.43 -4.64 -18.02
CA ARG A 167 19.38 -4.57 -19.04
C ARG A 167 18.40 -3.42 -18.85
N GLY A 168 18.61 -2.58 -17.87
CA GLY A 168 17.80 -1.44 -17.48
C GLY A 168 18.02 -1.14 -16.01
N TYR A 169 18.30 0.11 -15.66
CA TYR A 169 18.50 0.52 -14.27
C TYR A 169 17.24 0.33 -13.40
N TRP A 170 16.08 0.27 -14.02
CA TRP A 170 14.80 0.03 -13.35
C TRP A 170 14.57 -1.41 -12.87
N PHE A 171 15.48 -2.34 -13.14
CA PHE A 171 15.41 -3.71 -12.62
C PHE A 171 16.23 -3.93 -11.33
N HIS A 172 16.84 -2.88 -10.77
CA HIS A 172 17.73 -2.95 -9.61
C HIS A 172 17.23 -2.09 -8.46
#